data_d8f5049236dac2b0cc54a75529ee15c5
#
_entry.id   d8f5049236dac2b0cc54a75529ee15c5
#
_cell.length_a   1.000
_cell.length_b   1.000
_cell.length_c   1.000
_cell.angle_alpha   90.00
_cell.angle_beta   90.00
_cell.angle_gamma   90.00
#
_symmetry.space_group_name_H-M   'P 1'
#
loop_
_entity.id
_entity.type
_entity.pdbx_description
1 polymer ?
#
loop_
_entity_poly.entity_id
_entity_poly.type
_entity_poly.pdbx_seq_one_letter_code
_entity_poly.pdbx_strand_id
1 'polypeptide(L)'
;MSDAKLTCEEIKAFYRERAAAEEEYSKKLLKLAKMPLGSKEVGTLKASLAAVTQEMQAMGNAHGEVAAGMRKELEDALSTLANTLRERRKLVQGNIDKLRRTKQAQEQQVQKVQPPKKRQAYCFS
;
A
#
# COMPACT_ATOMS: atom_id res chain seq x y z
N MET A 1 -13.19 5.90 6.68
CA MET A 1 -12.11 5.02 7.15
C MET A 1 -11.95 3.77 6.32
N SER A 2 -13.05 3.06 6.02
CA SER A 2 -13.00 1.92 5.11
C SER A 2 -12.57 2.32 3.70
N ASP A 3 -12.93 3.52 3.25
CA ASP A 3 -12.60 4.03 1.93
C ASP A 3 -11.10 4.30 1.77
N ALA A 4 -10.44 4.85 2.80
CA ALA A 4 -9.01 5.07 2.78
C ALA A 4 -8.23 3.75 2.72
N LYS A 5 -8.70 2.74 3.45
CA LYS A 5 -8.11 1.41 3.42
C LYS A 5 -8.25 0.77 2.04
N LEU A 6 -9.44 0.89 1.45
CA LEU A 6 -9.72 0.36 0.12
C LEU A 6 -8.83 1.05 -0.92
N THR A 7 -8.71 2.37 -0.86
CA THR A 7 -7.84 3.13 -1.77
C THR A 7 -6.38 2.69 -1.64
N CYS A 8 -5.88 2.47 -0.42
CA CYS A 8 -4.52 1.96 -0.21
C CYS A 8 -4.31 0.59 -0.84
N GLU A 9 -5.29 -0.30 -0.72
CA GLU A 9 -5.22 -1.62 -1.33
C GLU A 9 -5.26 -1.55 -2.86
N GLU A 10 -6.07 -0.67 -3.42
CA GLU A 10 -6.14 -0.44 -4.85
C GLU A 10 -4.82 0.11 -5.40
N ILE A 11 -4.22 1.09 -4.73
CA ILE A 11 -2.93 1.65 -5.12
C ILE A 11 -1.85 0.58 -5.03
N LYS A 12 -1.85 -0.20 -3.98
CA LYS A 12 -0.90 -1.30 -3.79
C LYS A 12 -1.00 -2.32 -4.93
N ALA A 13 -2.22 -2.72 -5.28
CA ALA A 13 -2.46 -3.63 -6.39
C ALA A 13 -2.01 -3.03 -7.72
N PHE A 14 -2.30 -1.76 -7.95
CA PHE A 14 -1.88 -1.05 -9.15
C PHE A 14 -0.36 -1.07 -9.33
N TYR A 15 0.39 -0.70 -8.30
CA TYR A 15 1.85 -0.67 -8.38
C TYR A 15 2.45 -2.06 -8.45
N ARG A 16 1.80 -3.05 -7.86
CA ARG A 16 2.22 -4.45 -8.02
C ARG A 16 2.12 -4.89 -9.49
N GLU A 17 1.03 -4.57 -10.15
CA GLU A 17 0.85 -4.84 -11.58
C GLU A 17 1.82 -4.03 -12.44
N ARG A 18 2.08 -2.78 -12.10
CA ARG A 18 3.05 -1.94 -12.81
C ARG A 18 4.47 -2.52 -12.70
N ALA A 19 4.86 -2.97 -11.51
CA ALA A 19 6.15 -3.62 -11.31
C ALA A 19 6.26 -4.94 -12.08
N ALA A 20 5.18 -5.71 -12.12
CA ALA A 20 5.13 -6.96 -12.89
C ALA A 20 5.29 -6.70 -14.40
N ALA A 21 4.66 -5.65 -14.92
CA ALA A 21 4.80 -5.25 -16.31
C ALA A 21 6.26 -4.85 -16.63
N GLU A 22 6.89 -4.10 -15.74
CA GLU A 22 8.30 -3.71 -15.90
C GLU A 22 9.23 -4.92 -15.87
N GLU A 23 8.97 -5.84 -14.97
CA GLU A 23 9.74 -7.08 -14.86
C GLU A 23 9.61 -7.94 -16.10
N GLU A 24 8.39 -8.05 -16.65
CA GLU A 24 8.14 -8.79 -17.88
C GLU A 24 8.90 -8.16 -19.06
N TYR A 25 8.87 -6.83 -19.16
CA TYR A 25 9.62 -6.10 -20.18
C TYR A 25 11.12 -6.36 -20.05
N SER A 26 11.64 -6.30 -18.83
CA SER A 26 13.04 -6.62 -18.54
C SER A 26 13.41 -8.02 -19.06
N LYS A 27 12.61 -9.02 -18.74
CA LYS A 27 12.83 -10.40 -19.16
C LYS A 27 12.82 -10.55 -20.66
N LYS A 28 11.92 -9.86 -21.35
CA LYS A 28 11.85 -9.87 -22.83
C LYS A 28 13.09 -9.22 -23.45
N LEU A 29 13.57 -8.12 -22.90
CA LEU A 29 14.81 -7.47 -23.37
C LEU A 29 16.02 -8.36 -23.19
N LEU A 30 16.14 -9.01 -22.03
CA LEU A 30 17.23 -9.96 -21.75
C LEU A 30 17.18 -11.17 -22.68
N LYS A 31 15.99 -11.61 -23.04
CA LYS A 31 15.80 -12.69 -23.99
C LYS A 31 16.24 -12.26 -25.39
N LEU A 32 15.89 -11.04 -25.80
CA LEU A 32 16.37 -10.45 -27.07
C LEU A 32 17.89 -10.35 -27.10
N ALA A 33 18.50 -9.98 -25.98
CA ALA A 33 19.97 -9.88 -25.88
C ALA A 33 20.67 -11.21 -26.10
N LYS A 34 20.00 -12.33 -25.85
CA LYS A 34 20.53 -13.67 -26.05
C LYS A 34 20.28 -14.24 -27.45
N MET A 35 19.46 -13.56 -28.24
CA MET A 35 19.20 -14.00 -29.61
C MET A 35 20.42 -13.79 -30.48
N PRO A 36 20.81 -14.75 -31.32
CA PRO A 36 21.96 -14.58 -32.21
C PRO A 36 21.66 -13.54 -33.27
N LEU A 37 22.54 -12.58 -33.42
CA LEU A 37 22.50 -11.56 -34.46
C LEU A 37 23.80 -11.58 -35.24
N GLY A 38 23.69 -11.75 -36.55
CA GLY A 38 24.84 -11.67 -37.43
C GLY A 38 25.89 -12.71 -37.16
N SER A 39 25.47 -13.95 -36.84
CA SER A 39 26.39 -15.04 -36.52
C SER A 39 27.36 -15.37 -37.63
N LYS A 40 27.02 -15.00 -38.90
CA LYS A 40 27.85 -15.19 -40.06
C LYS A 40 28.58 -13.92 -40.47
N GLU A 41 28.35 -12.81 -39.78
CA GLU A 41 29.01 -11.55 -40.12
C GLU A 41 30.36 -11.44 -39.45
N VAL A 42 31.26 -10.64 -40.08
CA VAL A 42 32.58 -10.36 -39.59
C VAL A 42 32.89 -8.87 -39.66
N GLY A 43 33.90 -8.41 -38.96
CA GLY A 43 34.35 -7.04 -39.01
C GLY A 43 33.44 -6.04 -38.33
N THR A 44 33.28 -4.87 -38.93
CA THR A 44 32.57 -3.71 -38.35
C THR A 44 31.11 -3.99 -38.09
N LEU A 45 30.43 -4.71 -38.99
CA LEU A 45 29.01 -5.04 -38.83
C LEU A 45 28.81 -5.96 -37.66
N LYS A 46 29.69 -6.95 -37.48
CA LYS A 46 29.63 -7.85 -36.32
C LYS A 46 29.79 -7.09 -35.01
N ALA A 47 30.74 -6.14 -34.96
CA ALA A 47 30.93 -5.29 -33.79
C ALA A 47 29.69 -4.43 -33.49
N SER A 48 29.06 -3.86 -34.51
CA SER A 48 27.85 -3.06 -34.38
C SER A 48 26.68 -3.89 -33.84
N LEU A 49 26.51 -5.12 -34.33
CA LEU A 49 25.45 -6.02 -33.87
C LEU A 49 25.69 -6.48 -32.42
N ALA A 50 26.95 -6.71 -32.06
CA ALA A 50 27.32 -7.01 -30.68
C ALA A 50 27.00 -5.85 -29.74
N ALA A 51 27.21 -4.61 -30.18
CA ALA A 51 26.87 -3.41 -29.42
C ALA A 51 25.36 -3.31 -29.18
N VAL A 52 24.54 -3.64 -30.19
CA VAL A 52 23.08 -3.65 -30.06
C VAL A 52 22.65 -4.68 -29.01
N THR A 53 23.24 -5.86 -29.06
CA THR A 53 22.93 -6.91 -28.07
C THR A 53 23.30 -6.48 -26.65
N GLN A 54 24.46 -5.86 -26.47
CA GLN A 54 24.90 -5.33 -25.17
C GLN A 54 23.95 -4.23 -24.67
N GLU A 55 23.48 -3.38 -25.56
CA GLU A 55 22.53 -2.33 -25.21
C GLU A 55 21.21 -2.93 -24.74
N MET A 56 20.70 -3.98 -25.42
CA MET A 56 19.48 -4.67 -24.98
C MET A 56 19.65 -5.28 -23.59
N GLN A 57 20.81 -5.84 -23.32
CA GLN A 57 21.12 -6.40 -22.00
C GLN A 57 21.15 -5.31 -20.93
N ALA A 58 21.80 -4.19 -21.20
CA ALA A 58 21.85 -3.06 -20.28
C ALA A 58 20.45 -2.49 -20.00
N MET A 59 19.62 -2.34 -21.02
CA MET A 59 18.24 -1.90 -20.87
C MET A 59 17.43 -2.90 -20.04
N GLY A 60 17.56 -4.18 -20.33
CA GLY A 60 16.90 -5.23 -19.57
C GLY A 60 17.25 -5.19 -18.10
N ASN A 61 18.53 -5.03 -17.78
CA ASN A 61 18.99 -4.90 -16.40
C ASN A 61 18.43 -3.65 -15.74
N ALA A 62 18.46 -2.52 -16.43
CA ALA A 62 17.92 -1.25 -15.89
C ALA A 62 16.43 -1.35 -15.57
N HIS A 63 15.65 -1.92 -16.47
CA HIS A 63 14.21 -2.12 -16.23
C HIS A 63 13.94 -3.13 -15.12
N GLY A 64 14.79 -4.15 -14.99
CA GLY A 64 14.73 -5.10 -13.87
C GLY A 64 14.97 -4.43 -12.52
N GLU A 65 15.93 -3.51 -12.46
CA GLU A 65 16.20 -2.73 -11.25
C GLU A 65 15.04 -1.79 -10.91
N VAL A 66 14.41 -1.18 -11.92
CA VAL A 66 13.23 -0.35 -11.71
C VAL A 66 12.09 -1.19 -11.12
N ALA A 67 11.85 -2.38 -11.65
CA ALA A 67 10.82 -3.29 -11.14
C ALA A 67 11.09 -3.68 -9.68
N ALA A 68 12.34 -4.02 -9.35
CA ALA A 68 12.73 -4.37 -8.00
C ALA A 68 12.57 -3.19 -7.03
N GLY A 69 12.94 -1.98 -7.48
CA GLY A 69 12.76 -0.77 -6.71
C GLY A 69 11.28 -0.46 -6.43
N MET A 70 10.43 -0.62 -7.44
CA MET A 70 9.00 -0.45 -7.27
C MET A 70 8.42 -1.41 -6.24
N ARG A 71 8.81 -2.69 -6.31
CA ARG A 71 8.33 -3.69 -5.36
C ARG A 71 8.76 -3.37 -3.93
N LYS A 72 10.02 -3.04 -3.76
CA LYS A 72 10.57 -2.82 -2.43
C LYS A 72 10.10 -1.50 -1.83
N GLU A 73 10.30 -0.40 -2.53
CA GLU A 73 10.06 0.93 -1.98
C GLU A 73 8.59 1.28 -1.90
N LEU A 74 7.83 1.02 -2.97
CA LEU A 74 6.42 1.41 -3.02
C LEU A 74 5.54 0.47 -2.19
N GLU A 75 5.76 -0.84 -2.26
CA GLU A 75 5.01 -1.78 -1.43
C GLU A 75 5.28 -1.56 0.06
N ASP A 76 6.54 -1.35 0.43
CA ASP A 76 6.92 -1.11 1.82
C ASP A 76 6.33 0.20 2.32
N ALA A 77 6.41 1.27 1.53
CA ALA A 77 5.82 2.56 1.88
C ALA A 77 4.31 2.46 2.07
N LEU A 78 3.62 1.78 1.16
CA LEU A 78 2.16 1.59 1.25
C LEU A 78 1.78 0.70 2.43
N SER A 79 2.55 -0.34 2.70
CA SER A 79 2.33 -1.20 3.86
C SER A 79 2.50 -0.42 5.16
N THR A 80 3.53 0.42 5.24
CA THR A 80 3.76 1.28 6.40
C THR A 80 2.61 2.27 6.58
N LEU A 81 2.14 2.88 5.50
CA LEU A 81 0.99 3.79 5.55
C LEU A 81 -0.27 3.08 6.02
N ALA A 82 -0.55 1.89 5.50
CA ALA A 82 -1.71 1.10 5.90
C ALA A 82 -1.65 0.75 7.40
N ASN A 83 -0.47 0.38 7.90
CA ASN A 83 -0.28 0.08 9.32
C ASN A 83 -0.48 1.33 10.19
N THR A 84 0.05 2.47 9.75
CA THR A 84 -0.13 3.74 10.46
C THR A 84 -1.61 4.12 10.56
N LEU A 85 -2.35 3.97 9.47
CA LEU A 85 -3.80 4.25 9.46
C LEU A 85 -4.55 3.29 10.40
N ARG A 86 -4.14 2.03 10.43
CA ARG A 86 -4.74 1.02 11.32
C ARG A 86 -4.51 1.39 12.77
N GLU A 87 -3.29 1.79 13.13
CA GLU A 87 -2.96 2.19 14.50
C GLU A 87 -3.71 3.45 14.92
N ARG A 88 -3.82 4.44 14.02
CA ARG A 88 -4.62 5.63 14.28
C ARG A 88 -6.08 5.28 14.54
N ARG A 89 -6.62 4.37 13.75
CA ARG A 89 -8.01 3.92 13.95
C ARG A 89 -8.20 3.26 15.32
N LYS A 90 -7.26 2.41 15.72
CA LYS A 90 -7.28 1.78 17.04
C LYS A 90 -7.23 2.81 18.15
N LEU A 91 -6.36 3.81 18.01
CA LEU A 91 -6.23 4.89 18.99
C LEU A 91 -7.51 5.70 19.10
N VAL A 92 -8.09 6.12 17.98
CA VAL A 92 -9.36 6.85 17.94
C VAL A 92 -10.48 6.01 18.55
N GLN A 93 -10.56 4.73 18.20
CA GLN A 93 -11.57 3.83 18.77
C GLN A 93 -11.40 3.70 20.28
N GLY A 94 -10.17 3.58 20.76
CA GLY A 94 -9.89 3.54 22.19
C GLY A 94 -10.33 4.80 22.91
N ASN A 95 -10.09 5.98 22.30
CA ASN A 95 -10.54 7.25 22.85
C ASN A 95 -12.06 7.35 22.89
N ILE A 96 -12.73 6.91 21.84
CA ILE A 96 -14.20 6.88 21.77
C ILE A 96 -14.75 5.97 22.86
N ASP A 97 -14.15 4.81 23.06
CA ASP A 97 -14.57 3.87 24.09
C ASP A 97 -14.42 4.45 25.50
N LYS A 98 -13.29 5.15 25.75
CA LYS A 98 -13.08 5.86 27.03
C LYS A 98 -14.15 6.93 27.25
N LEU A 99 -14.43 7.74 26.24
CA LEU A 99 -15.47 8.78 26.35
C LEU A 99 -16.84 8.17 26.60
N ARG A 100 -17.14 7.06 25.97
CA ARG A 100 -18.39 6.34 26.15
C ARG A 100 -18.53 5.84 27.60
N ARG A 101 -17.46 5.26 28.16
CA ARG A 101 -17.45 4.81 29.55
C ARG A 101 -17.62 5.96 30.52
N THR A 102 -16.94 7.07 30.27
CA THR A 102 -17.07 8.28 31.09
C THR A 102 -18.50 8.81 31.04
N LYS A 103 -19.10 8.84 29.85
CA LYS A 103 -20.49 9.26 29.68
C LYS A 103 -21.44 8.35 30.46
N GLN A 104 -21.26 7.05 30.36
CA GLN A 104 -22.09 6.09 31.10
C GLN A 104 -21.97 6.26 32.60
N ALA A 105 -20.76 6.47 33.12
CA ALA A 105 -20.53 6.71 34.53
C ALA A 105 -21.23 7.99 35.00
N GLN A 106 -21.15 9.06 34.20
CA GLN A 106 -21.86 10.31 34.51
C GLN A 106 -23.36 10.14 34.45
N GLU A 107 -23.90 9.41 33.51
CA GLU A 107 -25.33 9.13 33.41
C GLU A 107 -25.81 8.36 34.64
N GLN A 108 -25.04 7.38 35.10
CA GLN A 108 -25.36 6.63 36.30
C GLN A 108 -25.39 7.53 37.54
N GLN A 109 -24.46 8.47 37.65
CA GLN A 109 -24.46 9.42 38.75
C GLN A 109 -25.66 10.35 38.68
N VAL A 110 -26.00 10.83 37.52
CA VAL A 110 -27.19 11.68 37.31
C VAL A 110 -28.44 10.92 37.70
N GLN A 111 -28.57 9.64 37.36
CA GLN A 111 -29.69 8.81 37.73
C GLN A 111 -29.79 8.64 39.25
N LYS A 112 -28.69 8.52 39.96
CA LYS A 112 -28.66 8.43 41.41
C LYS A 112 -29.13 9.72 42.08
N VAL A 113 -28.87 10.85 41.45
CA VAL A 113 -29.29 12.16 41.96
C VAL A 113 -30.76 12.44 41.66
N GLN A 114 -31.32 11.85 40.61
CA GLN A 114 -32.69 12.09 40.14
C GLN A 114 -33.81 11.31 40.88
N PRO A 115 -33.60 10.24 41.63
CA PRO A 115 -34.68 9.53 42.27
C PRO A 115 -35.66 10.43 43.02
N PRO A 116 -35.25 11.52 43.67
CA PRO A 116 -36.18 12.43 44.34
C PRO A 116 -37.24 13.06 43.41
N LYS A 117 -36.92 13.30 42.15
CA LYS A 117 -37.88 13.84 41.18
C LYS A 117 -39.04 12.91 40.91
N LYS A 118 -38.80 11.61 40.87
CA LYS A 118 -39.85 10.62 40.69
C LYS A 118 -40.78 10.59 41.92
N ARG A 119 -40.22 10.74 43.10
CA ARG A 119 -40.97 10.79 44.32
C ARG A 119 -41.84 12.03 44.37
N GLN A 120 -41.33 13.16 43.91
CA GLN A 120 -42.13 14.41 43.88
C GLN A 120 -43.33 14.30 42.96
N ALA A 121 -43.22 13.59 41.86
CA ALA A 121 -44.31 13.35 40.95
C ALA A 121 -45.48 12.65 41.65
N TYR A 122 -45.20 11.81 42.63
CA TYR A 122 -46.25 11.11 43.39
C TYR A 122 -46.84 11.96 44.49
N CYS A 123 -46.14 12.96 44.93
CA CYS A 123 -46.63 13.83 45.98
C CYS A 123 -47.75 14.73 45.52
N PHE A 124 -47.89 14.93 44.24
CA PHE A 124 -48.96 15.74 43.67
C PHE A 124 -50.20 14.98 43.28
N SER A 125 -50.19 13.73 43.41
CA SER A 125 -51.35 12.87 43.15
C SER A 125 -52.07 12.51 44.46
#